data_1a9db4c668f97acf1590e4d565ecb7c4
#
_entry.id   1a9db4c668f97acf1590e4d565ecb7c4
#
_cell.length_a   1.000
_cell.length_b   1.000
_cell.length_c   1.000
_cell.angle_alpha   90.00
_cell.angle_beta   90.00
_cell.angle_gamma   90.00
#
_symmetry.space_group_name_H-M   'P 1'
#
loop_
_entity.id
_entity.type
_entity.pdbx_description
1 polymer ?
#
loop_
_entity_poly.entity_id
_entity_poly.type
_entity_poly.pdbx_seq_one_letter_code
_entity_poly.pdbx_strand_id
1 'polypeptide(L)'
;MMSVLLVPAAVLGAEAVPAKQLFGKQNLPSKQPTQSLGFYAKGCLAGGIAIPVDGPAWQVIHLSRNRRWGNPAMIALIERLARESKAEDGWNGLMIGDISQPRGGPMLSGHASHQIGLDADIWLTPMPSHTMGYDEREGIPEASVLRKDMMTVDPRKWTKAHERLIVRAASYPEVERVFMHPGIKKKMCDTLQGRDRALLSKMRPIYGHHYHFHIRMKCPAGSENCEDQVDPGPDSGCGKQLTEWLNRVKPRPVVKPTKPTKVVKPKYLMLSALPNACKVVLNAAPVPSMAEAEFNSGNTPVQVPVTAYATEDPVAKVIAVNGYDFSVFIPPMGSVPQPLVRPAMQ
;
A
#
# COMPACT_ATOMS: atom_id res chain seq x y z
N MET A 1 -11.76 28.88 -59.31
CA MET A 1 -10.79 28.65 -58.24
C MET A 1 -11.57 28.57 -56.92
N MET A 2 -11.76 27.36 -56.39
CA MET A 2 -12.52 27.12 -55.15
C MET A 2 -11.48 26.85 -54.04
N SER A 3 -11.32 27.81 -53.12
CA SER A 3 -10.42 27.67 -51.97
C SER A 3 -11.06 26.75 -50.92
N VAL A 4 -10.46 25.58 -50.73
CA VAL A 4 -10.82 24.68 -49.65
C VAL A 4 -10.13 25.15 -48.36
N LEU A 5 -10.94 25.64 -47.43
CA LEU A 5 -10.50 25.94 -46.07
C LEU A 5 -10.33 24.62 -45.30
N LEU A 6 -9.08 24.20 -45.10
CA LEU A 6 -8.74 23.14 -44.15
C LEU A 6 -8.89 23.68 -42.72
N VAL A 7 -9.93 23.26 -42.03
CA VAL A 7 -10.08 23.48 -40.59
C VAL A 7 -9.18 22.47 -39.85
N PRO A 8 -8.28 22.91 -38.96
CA PRO A 8 -7.48 21.97 -38.19
C PRO A 8 -8.35 21.27 -37.15
N ALA A 9 -8.52 19.95 -37.30
CA ALA A 9 -9.22 19.12 -36.36
C ALA A 9 -8.34 18.88 -35.11
N ALA A 10 -8.75 19.47 -34.01
CA ALA A 10 -8.83 18.95 -32.66
C ALA A 10 -7.59 18.38 -31.95
N VAL A 11 -7.07 19.20 -31.10
CA VAL A 11 -6.34 18.83 -29.86
C VAL A 11 -7.28 18.90 -28.62
N LEU A 12 -8.55 18.66 -28.78
CA LEU A 12 -9.55 18.81 -27.69
C LEU A 12 -9.81 17.52 -26.88
N GLY A 13 -9.25 16.37 -27.28
CA GLY A 13 -9.66 15.08 -26.69
C GLY A 13 -9.02 14.67 -25.36
N ALA A 14 -7.78 15.10 -25.06
CA ALA A 14 -7.03 14.58 -23.91
C ALA A 14 -7.41 15.25 -22.58
N GLU A 15 -7.87 16.50 -22.57
CA GLU A 15 -8.28 17.18 -21.33
C GLU A 15 -9.66 16.77 -20.81
N ALA A 16 -10.51 16.20 -21.66
CA ALA A 16 -11.84 15.74 -21.28
C ALA A 16 -11.87 14.37 -20.60
N VAL A 17 -10.75 13.62 -20.62
CA VAL A 17 -10.68 12.25 -20.08
C VAL A 17 -10.17 12.29 -18.63
N PRO A 18 -10.92 11.69 -17.66
CA PRO A 18 -10.46 11.58 -16.28
C PRO A 18 -9.12 10.84 -16.17
N ALA A 19 -8.21 11.34 -15.31
CA ALA A 19 -6.88 10.78 -15.13
C ALA A 19 -6.91 9.27 -14.81
N LYS A 20 -7.91 8.80 -14.05
CA LYS A 20 -8.09 7.38 -13.73
C LYS A 20 -8.24 6.49 -14.97
N GLN A 21 -8.82 7.00 -16.05
CA GLN A 21 -8.97 6.24 -17.30
C GLN A 21 -7.66 6.18 -18.08
N LEU A 22 -6.82 7.21 -17.96
CA LEU A 22 -5.51 7.26 -18.61
C LEU A 22 -4.52 6.32 -17.93
N PHE A 23 -4.43 6.37 -16.61
CA PHE A 23 -3.55 5.51 -15.82
C PHE A 23 -4.04 4.07 -15.77
N GLY A 24 -5.34 3.83 -15.65
CA GLY A 24 -5.94 2.49 -15.63
C GLY A 24 -5.79 1.68 -16.92
N LYS A 25 -5.42 2.32 -18.04
CA LYS A 25 -5.10 1.64 -19.31
C LYS A 25 -3.65 1.15 -19.39
N GLN A 26 -2.79 1.54 -18.47
CA GLN A 26 -1.37 1.20 -18.49
C GLN A 26 -1.16 -0.20 -17.89
N ASN A 27 -0.67 -1.13 -18.68
CA ASN A 27 -0.43 -2.51 -18.24
C ASN A 27 0.98 -2.77 -17.73
N LEU A 28 1.93 -1.89 -18.07
CA LEU A 28 3.34 -1.95 -17.70
C LEU A 28 3.82 -0.59 -17.16
N PRO A 29 4.83 -0.60 -16.28
CA PRO A 29 5.42 0.63 -15.77
C PRO A 29 6.19 1.39 -16.86
N SER A 30 6.44 2.65 -16.62
CA SER A 30 7.29 3.47 -17.49
C SER A 30 8.75 3.03 -17.37
N LYS A 31 9.49 3.03 -18.48
CA LYS A 31 10.94 2.76 -18.51
C LYS A 31 11.71 4.00 -18.04
N GLN A 32 11.66 4.23 -16.74
CA GLN A 32 12.29 5.38 -16.05
C GLN A 32 12.87 4.90 -14.73
N PRO A 33 13.83 5.61 -14.13
CA PRO A 33 14.20 5.39 -12.73
C PRO A 33 12.96 5.49 -11.82
N THR A 34 12.90 4.68 -10.77
CA THR A 34 11.76 4.69 -9.87
C THR A 34 11.68 6.00 -9.11
N GLN A 35 10.50 6.63 -9.15
CA GLN A 35 10.17 7.82 -8.35
C GLN A 35 8.70 7.81 -7.97
N SER A 36 8.43 8.06 -6.70
CA SER A 36 7.12 8.43 -6.20
C SER A 36 6.92 9.93 -6.39
N LEU A 37 5.87 10.36 -7.09
CA LEU A 37 5.70 11.75 -7.53
C LEU A 37 4.39 12.33 -7.01
N GLY A 38 4.45 13.39 -6.24
CA GLY A 38 3.32 14.07 -5.61
C GLY A 38 2.86 13.40 -4.31
N PHE A 39 1.58 13.54 -4.01
CA PHE A 39 0.96 13.06 -2.79
C PHE A 39 0.21 11.73 -3.03
N TYR A 40 0.02 10.91 -2.01
CA TYR A 40 -0.61 9.58 -2.03
C TYR A 40 -1.96 9.52 -2.77
N ALA A 41 -2.74 10.61 -2.73
CA ALA A 41 -4.05 10.74 -3.38
C ALA A 41 -4.03 11.70 -4.59
N LYS A 42 -2.87 12.21 -4.97
CA LYS A 42 -2.69 13.17 -6.06
C LYS A 42 -1.27 13.08 -6.62
N GLY A 43 -0.96 11.96 -7.26
CA GLY A 43 0.38 11.68 -7.74
C GLY A 43 0.43 10.56 -8.77
N CYS A 44 1.61 10.05 -9.02
CA CYS A 44 1.89 8.92 -9.90
C CYS A 44 3.21 8.25 -9.54
N LEU A 45 3.51 7.11 -10.19
CA LEU A 45 4.70 6.30 -9.96
C LEU A 45 5.48 6.14 -11.27
N ALA A 46 6.68 6.71 -11.35
CA ALA A 46 7.63 6.40 -12.41
C ALA A 46 8.35 5.09 -12.07
N GLY A 47 8.67 4.29 -13.09
CA GLY A 47 9.49 3.09 -12.93
C GLY A 47 8.99 2.14 -11.83
N GLY A 48 7.67 1.90 -11.76
CA GLY A 48 7.09 1.03 -10.75
C GLY A 48 7.65 -0.39 -10.82
N ILE A 49 7.84 -1.02 -9.67
CA ILE A 49 8.35 -2.39 -9.53
C ILE A 49 7.23 -3.27 -8.95
N ALA A 50 7.07 -4.47 -9.49
CA ALA A 50 6.05 -5.41 -9.03
C ALA A 50 6.59 -6.30 -7.92
N ILE A 51 5.83 -6.50 -6.84
CA ILE A 51 6.11 -7.58 -5.89
C ILE A 51 5.91 -8.93 -6.59
N PRO A 52 6.79 -9.94 -6.39
CA PRO A 52 6.55 -11.30 -6.87
C PRO A 52 5.19 -11.83 -6.41
N VAL A 53 4.50 -12.55 -7.29
CA VAL A 53 3.16 -13.09 -6.99
C VAL A 53 3.17 -13.99 -5.77
N ASP A 54 4.24 -14.77 -5.64
CA ASP A 54 4.47 -15.69 -4.54
C ASP A 54 5.81 -15.43 -3.86
N GLY A 55 5.84 -15.59 -2.56
CA GLY A 55 7.05 -15.55 -1.75
C GLY A 55 6.98 -16.53 -0.57
N PRO A 56 8.06 -16.62 0.22
CA PRO A 56 8.13 -17.59 1.31
C PRO A 56 7.14 -17.31 2.44
N ALA A 57 6.58 -16.10 2.47
CA ALA A 57 5.67 -15.65 3.51
C ALA A 57 4.54 -14.73 2.99
N TRP A 58 4.32 -14.68 1.68
CA TRP A 58 3.21 -13.91 1.09
C TRP A 58 2.69 -14.55 -0.18
N GLN A 59 1.45 -14.21 -0.51
CA GLN A 59 0.84 -14.42 -1.81
C GLN A 59 0.02 -13.19 -2.19
N VAL A 60 0.16 -12.73 -3.44
CA VAL A 60 -0.63 -11.61 -3.97
C VAL A 60 -2.00 -12.13 -4.40
N ILE A 61 -3.05 -11.37 -4.10
CA ILE A 61 -4.43 -11.68 -4.47
C ILE A 61 -4.98 -10.68 -5.49
N HIS A 62 -6.11 -11.00 -6.14
CA HIS A 62 -6.78 -10.15 -7.15
C HIS A 62 -5.85 -9.72 -8.28
N LEU A 63 -5.13 -10.67 -8.87
CA LEU A 63 -4.12 -10.45 -9.92
C LEU A 63 -4.68 -9.74 -11.16
N SER A 64 -5.97 -9.97 -11.50
CA SER A 64 -6.67 -9.31 -12.60
C SER A 64 -6.71 -7.79 -12.50
N ARG A 65 -6.61 -7.25 -11.27
CA ARG A 65 -6.58 -5.80 -11.04
C ARG A 65 -5.29 -5.14 -11.50
N ASN A 66 -4.20 -5.91 -11.69
CA ASN A 66 -2.85 -5.43 -12.02
C ASN A 66 -2.36 -4.30 -11.08
N ARG A 67 -2.48 -4.53 -9.75
CA ARG A 67 -2.20 -3.51 -8.71
C ARG A 67 -1.12 -3.92 -7.71
N ARG A 68 -0.20 -4.78 -8.11
CA ARG A 68 0.93 -5.25 -7.30
C ARG A 68 2.21 -4.41 -7.49
N TRP A 69 2.08 -3.16 -7.96
CA TRP A 69 3.19 -2.29 -8.30
C TRP A 69 3.48 -1.30 -7.18
N GLY A 70 4.75 -1.05 -6.89
CA GLY A 70 5.14 -0.11 -5.84
C GLY A 70 6.51 0.52 -6.10
N ASN A 71 6.88 1.41 -5.19
CA ASN A 71 8.27 1.82 -5.05
C ASN A 71 9.06 0.62 -4.47
N PRO A 72 10.31 0.34 -4.89
CA PRO A 72 11.12 -0.74 -4.34
C PRO A 72 11.18 -0.77 -2.82
N ALA A 73 11.23 0.41 -2.17
CA ALA A 73 11.23 0.51 -0.71
C ALA A 73 9.94 -0.05 -0.07
N MET A 74 8.78 0.19 -0.69
CA MET A 74 7.51 -0.38 -0.24
C MET A 74 7.48 -1.89 -0.44
N ILE A 75 7.98 -2.39 -1.57
CA ILE A 75 8.02 -3.84 -1.83
C ILE A 75 8.93 -4.53 -0.80
N ALA A 76 10.12 -3.99 -0.56
CA ALA A 76 11.04 -4.51 0.46
C ALA A 76 10.42 -4.48 1.88
N LEU A 77 9.68 -3.42 2.22
CA LEU A 77 8.96 -3.31 3.49
C LEU A 77 7.91 -4.42 3.64
N ILE A 78 7.11 -4.66 2.59
CA ILE A 78 6.08 -5.73 2.58
C ILE A 78 6.71 -7.10 2.76
N GLU A 79 7.80 -7.39 2.01
CA GLU A 79 8.51 -8.65 2.14
C GLU A 79 9.10 -8.85 3.54
N ARG A 80 9.65 -7.79 4.15
CA ARG A 80 10.15 -7.82 5.52
C ARG A 80 9.02 -8.10 6.51
N LEU A 81 7.92 -7.37 6.42
CA LEU A 81 6.75 -7.57 7.26
C LEU A 81 6.23 -9.01 7.16
N ALA A 82 6.15 -9.55 5.94
CA ALA A 82 5.70 -10.91 5.71
C ALA A 82 6.58 -11.94 6.40
N ARG A 83 7.90 -11.83 6.24
CA ARG A 83 8.87 -12.76 6.87
C ARG A 83 8.84 -12.67 8.38
N GLU A 84 8.91 -11.45 8.92
CA GLU A 84 8.97 -11.24 10.39
C GLU A 84 7.66 -11.63 11.07
N SER A 85 6.50 -11.28 10.50
CA SER A 85 5.21 -11.65 11.09
C SER A 85 4.98 -13.16 11.11
N LYS A 86 5.49 -13.87 10.10
CA LYS A 86 5.45 -15.33 10.06
C LYS A 86 6.37 -15.97 11.11
N ALA A 87 7.58 -15.41 11.26
CA ALA A 87 8.57 -15.96 12.16
C ALA A 87 8.25 -15.69 13.64
N GLU A 88 7.70 -14.51 13.96
CA GLU A 88 7.67 -14.02 15.34
C GLU A 88 6.25 -13.76 15.88
N ASP A 89 5.28 -13.46 15.01
CA ASP A 89 3.95 -13.04 15.46
C ASP A 89 2.89 -14.15 15.44
N GLY A 90 3.26 -15.33 14.94
CA GLY A 90 2.32 -16.44 14.75
C GLY A 90 1.34 -16.19 13.60
N TRP A 91 1.71 -15.35 12.62
CA TRP A 91 0.95 -15.12 11.41
C TRP A 91 1.43 -16.07 10.30
N ASN A 92 0.52 -16.71 9.58
CA ASN A 92 0.89 -17.77 8.61
C ASN A 92 1.45 -17.25 7.27
N GLY A 93 1.67 -15.94 7.17
CA GLY A 93 2.06 -15.25 5.95
C GLY A 93 0.96 -14.30 5.47
N LEU A 94 1.35 -13.34 4.62
CA LEU A 94 0.48 -12.26 4.20
C LEU A 94 -0.26 -12.60 2.91
N MET A 95 -1.53 -12.22 2.83
CA MET A 95 -2.22 -12.00 1.56
C MET A 95 -2.13 -10.52 1.22
N ILE A 96 -1.44 -10.21 0.11
CA ILE A 96 -1.18 -8.85 -0.35
C ILE A 96 -2.26 -8.45 -1.35
N GLY A 97 -2.97 -7.38 -1.03
CA GLY A 97 -3.96 -6.78 -1.92
C GLY A 97 -3.37 -5.72 -2.84
N ASP A 98 -4.11 -4.60 -2.99
CA ASP A 98 -3.71 -3.52 -3.87
C ASP A 98 -2.53 -2.71 -3.28
N ILE A 99 -1.49 -2.44 -4.10
CA ILE A 99 -0.39 -1.52 -3.81
C ILE A 99 -0.58 -0.27 -4.68
N SER A 100 -0.35 -0.40 -5.97
CA SER A 100 -0.54 0.66 -6.97
C SER A 100 -0.70 0.05 -8.35
N GLN A 101 -1.16 0.86 -9.31
CA GLN A 101 -1.12 0.54 -10.74
C GLN A 101 0.32 0.64 -11.27
N PRO A 102 0.66 0.08 -12.47
CA PRO A 102 2.02 0.09 -13.00
C PRO A 102 2.68 1.46 -13.08
N ARG A 103 1.90 2.52 -13.33
CA ARG A 103 2.35 3.91 -13.38
C ARG A 103 1.75 4.77 -12.26
N GLY A 104 1.18 4.14 -11.24
CA GLY A 104 0.45 4.85 -10.20
C GLY A 104 -0.78 5.57 -10.74
N GLY A 105 -1.01 6.77 -10.23
CA GLY A 105 -2.15 7.60 -10.62
C GLY A 105 -3.49 7.13 -10.05
N PRO A 106 -4.56 7.90 -10.27
CA PRO A 106 -5.89 7.55 -9.79
C PRO A 106 -6.38 6.23 -10.38
N MET A 107 -6.95 5.36 -9.54
CA MET A 107 -7.48 4.06 -9.95
C MET A 107 -8.89 4.16 -10.53
N LEU A 108 -9.26 3.21 -11.39
CA LEU A 108 -10.61 3.14 -11.99
C LEU A 108 -11.69 2.94 -10.93
N SER A 109 -11.40 2.16 -9.90
CA SER A 109 -12.31 1.83 -8.79
C SER A 109 -11.53 1.66 -7.49
N GLY A 110 -12.23 1.76 -6.36
CA GLY A 110 -11.67 1.54 -5.03
C GLY A 110 -11.02 2.79 -4.46
N HIS A 111 -9.74 2.77 -4.31
CA HIS A 111 -8.93 3.66 -3.47
C HIS A 111 -8.91 5.12 -3.91
N ALA A 112 -8.91 6.03 -2.93
CA ALA A 112 -8.63 7.45 -3.14
C ALA A 112 -7.11 7.74 -3.16
N SER A 113 -6.29 6.90 -2.53
CA SER A 113 -4.83 6.94 -2.52
C SER A 113 -4.23 5.80 -3.36
N HIS A 114 -3.09 5.25 -3.00
CA HIS A 114 -2.35 4.24 -3.77
C HIS A 114 -1.80 4.76 -5.12
N GLN A 115 -1.60 6.09 -5.25
CA GLN A 115 -1.24 6.68 -6.53
C GLN A 115 0.27 6.78 -6.76
N ILE A 116 1.08 6.67 -5.71
CA ILE A 116 2.54 6.90 -5.78
C ILE A 116 3.38 5.67 -5.41
N GLY A 117 2.73 4.49 -5.23
CA GLY A 117 3.42 3.23 -4.91
C GLY A 117 3.96 3.13 -3.49
N LEU A 118 3.44 3.92 -2.54
CA LEU A 118 3.83 3.94 -1.13
C LEU A 118 2.68 3.58 -0.18
N ASP A 119 1.61 3.02 -0.72
CA ASP A 119 0.45 2.48 0.01
C ASP A 119 0.33 0.99 -0.29
N ALA A 120 -0.09 0.17 0.67
CA ALA A 120 -0.35 -1.25 0.48
C ALA A 120 -1.46 -1.76 1.39
N ASP A 121 -2.36 -2.59 0.84
CA ASP A 121 -3.42 -3.25 1.58
C ASP A 121 -2.98 -4.68 1.96
N ILE A 122 -3.06 -4.99 3.24
CA ILE A 122 -2.71 -6.29 3.81
C ILE A 122 -3.96 -6.91 4.41
N TRP A 123 -4.36 -8.09 3.92
CA TRP A 123 -5.54 -8.80 4.41
C TRP A 123 -5.39 -9.25 5.86
N LEU A 124 -6.46 -9.16 6.62
CA LEU A 124 -6.56 -9.67 7.99
C LEU A 124 -6.94 -11.15 8.03
N THR A 125 -6.99 -11.82 6.90
CA THR A 125 -7.07 -13.26 6.77
C THR A 125 -5.66 -13.79 6.48
N PRO A 126 -5.14 -14.75 7.28
CA PRO A 126 -3.81 -15.32 7.05
C PRO A 126 -3.73 -16.03 5.69
N MET A 127 -2.54 -16.01 5.10
CA MET A 127 -2.24 -16.78 3.89
C MET A 127 -2.50 -18.28 4.14
N PRO A 128 -3.11 -19.01 3.19
CA PRO A 128 -3.25 -20.47 3.29
C PRO A 128 -1.89 -21.17 3.24
N SER A 129 -1.83 -22.43 3.67
CA SER A 129 -0.60 -23.23 3.68
C SER A 129 -0.18 -23.76 2.31
N HIS A 130 -1.06 -23.66 1.32
CA HIS A 130 -0.79 -24.03 -0.08
C HIS A 130 -0.63 -22.79 -0.97
N THR A 131 -0.02 -22.94 -2.14
CA THR A 131 0.01 -21.91 -3.16
C THR A 131 -1.36 -21.83 -3.84
N MET A 132 -2.01 -20.65 -3.76
CA MET A 132 -3.32 -20.42 -4.35
C MET A 132 -3.25 -20.43 -5.88
N GLY A 133 -4.25 -21.07 -6.52
CA GLY A 133 -4.50 -20.92 -7.95
C GLY A 133 -5.06 -19.54 -8.32
N TYR A 134 -5.12 -19.22 -9.61
CA TYR A 134 -5.61 -17.92 -10.10
C TYR A 134 -7.04 -17.64 -9.61
N ASP A 135 -7.97 -18.55 -9.82
CA ASP A 135 -9.39 -18.36 -9.45
C ASP A 135 -9.58 -18.23 -7.92
N GLU A 136 -8.77 -18.95 -7.14
CA GLU A 136 -8.78 -18.83 -5.69
C GLU A 136 -8.35 -17.42 -5.24
N ARG A 137 -7.29 -16.86 -5.86
CA ARG A 137 -6.81 -15.51 -5.56
C ARG A 137 -7.84 -14.43 -5.93
N GLU A 138 -8.53 -14.62 -7.06
CA GLU A 138 -9.60 -13.70 -7.48
C GLU A 138 -10.83 -13.81 -6.58
N GLY A 139 -11.11 -14.99 -6.04
CA GLY A 139 -12.25 -15.29 -5.20
C GLY A 139 -12.07 -15.00 -3.71
N ILE A 140 -10.91 -14.47 -3.26
CA ILE A 140 -10.67 -14.18 -1.84
C ILE A 140 -11.73 -13.17 -1.32
N PRO A 141 -12.51 -13.55 -0.29
CA PRO A 141 -13.58 -12.70 0.19
C PRO A 141 -13.09 -11.56 1.08
N GLU A 142 -13.86 -10.50 1.14
CA GLU A 142 -13.72 -9.40 2.11
C GLU A 142 -14.23 -9.82 3.50
N ALA A 143 -13.56 -10.81 4.12
CA ALA A 143 -13.98 -11.42 5.38
C ALA A 143 -13.75 -10.48 6.56
N SER A 144 -14.81 -9.75 6.96
CA SER A 144 -14.75 -8.82 8.10
C SER A 144 -14.32 -9.51 9.39
N VAL A 145 -13.36 -8.92 10.11
CA VAL A 145 -12.94 -9.33 11.47
C VAL A 145 -13.81 -8.68 12.55
N LEU A 146 -14.83 -7.91 12.17
CA LEU A 146 -15.73 -7.24 13.09
C LEU A 146 -17.00 -8.05 13.34
N ARG A 147 -17.67 -7.73 14.43
CA ARG A 147 -19.05 -8.15 14.69
C ARG A 147 -20.00 -7.50 13.69
N LYS A 148 -21.23 -8.01 13.61
CA LYS A 148 -22.26 -7.47 12.69
C LYS A 148 -22.60 -6.00 12.93
N ASP A 149 -22.41 -5.50 14.15
CA ASP A 149 -22.62 -4.11 14.51
C ASP A 149 -21.52 -3.16 13.99
N MET A 150 -20.45 -3.70 13.42
CA MET A 150 -19.28 -2.98 12.91
C MET A 150 -18.54 -2.12 13.95
N MET A 151 -18.86 -2.24 15.24
CA MET A 151 -18.32 -1.38 16.31
C MET A 151 -17.15 -2.02 17.05
N THR A 152 -17.05 -3.33 17.03
CA THR A 152 -16.05 -4.09 17.77
C THR A 152 -15.56 -5.30 16.98
N VAL A 153 -14.36 -5.78 17.28
CA VAL A 153 -13.83 -7.02 16.68
C VAL A 153 -14.62 -8.24 17.16
N ASP A 154 -14.81 -9.21 16.28
CA ASP A 154 -15.41 -10.49 16.64
C ASP A 154 -14.33 -11.39 17.29
N PRO A 155 -14.47 -11.78 18.58
CA PRO A 155 -13.47 -12.58 19.29
C PRO A 155 -13.26 -13.98 18.70
N ARG A 156 -14.17 -14.46 17.83
CA ARG A 156 -14.00 -15.74 17.11
C ARG A 156 -13.10 -15.61 15.90
N LYS A 157 -12.87 -14.38 15.41
CA LYS A 157 -12.06 -14.08 14.23
C LYS A 157 -10.76 -13.36 14.59
N TRP A 158 -10.84 -12.45 15.55
CA TRP A 158 -9.71 -11.65 15.99
C TRP A 158 -8.84 -12.41 16.99
N THR A 159 -7.55 -12.54 16.71
CA THR A 159 -6.56 -13.18 17.58
C THR A 159 -5.46 -12.21 17.99
N LYS A 160 -4.59 -12.63 18.90
CA LYS A 160 -3.38 -11.87 19.25
C LYS A 160 -2.40 -11.72 18.08
N ALA A 161 -2.42 -12.65 17.12
CA ALA A 161 -1.59 -12.52 15.92
C ALA A 161 -2.00 -11.32 15.05
N HIS A 162 -3.30 -11.00 14.94
CA HIS A 162 -3.77 -9.77 14.28
C HIS A 162 -3.21 -8.51 14.93
N GLU A 163 -3.24 -8.47 16.27
CA GLU A 163 -2.72 -7.33 17.03
C GLU A 163 -1.21 -7.17 16.81
N ARG A 164 -0.44 -8.27 16.92
CA ARG A 164 1.01 -8.28 16.71
C ARG A 164 1.38 -7.86 15.29
N LEU A 165 0.71 -8.37 14.26
CA LEU A 165 0.94 -7.98 12.87
C LEU A 165 0.77 -6.47 12.66
N ILE A 166 -0.30 -5.88 13.18
CA ILE A 166 -0.56 -4.43 13.06
C ILE A 166 0.47 -3.62 13.85
N VAL A 167 0.83 -4.06 15.07
CA VAL A 167 1.87 -3.43 15.90
C VAL A 167 3.22 -3.47 15.18
N ARG A 168 3.59 -4.64 14.61
CA ARG A 168 4.82 -4.77 13.82
C ARG A 168 4.83 -3.80 12.65
N ALA A 169 3.79 -3.76 11.84
CA ALA A 169 3.69 -2.82 10.73
C ALA A 169 3.86 -1.34 11.19
N ALA A 170 3.22 -0.95 12.29
CA ALA A 170 3.33 0.39 12.83
C ALA A 170 4.70 0.70 13.46
N SER A 171 5.43 -0.32 13.90
CA SER A 171 6.73 -0.15 14.57
C SER A 171 7.86 0.24 13.61
N TYR A 172 7.72 -0.04 12.33
CA TYR A 172 8.75 0.32 11.37
C TYR A 172 8.88 1.84 11.23
N PRO A 173 10.11 2.39 11.28
CA PRO A 173 10.33 3.83 11.16
C PRO A 173 9.89 4.40 9.81
N GLU A 174 9.93 3.58 8.75
CA GLU A 174 9.49 3.92 7.40
C GLU A 174 7.98 4.04 7.28
N VAL A 175 7.22 3.39 8.17
CA VAL A 175 5.75 3.46 8.16
C VAL A 175 5.29 4.75 8.80
N GLU A 176 4.54 5.52 8.03
CA GLU A 176 3.96 6.79 8.44
C GLU A 176 2.58 6.62 9.07
N ARG A 177 1.75 5.76 8.46
CA ARG A 177 0.37 5.47 8.92
C ARG A 177 0.03 4.00 8.72
N VAL A 178 -0.86 3.55 9.60
CA VAL A 178 -1.60 2.30 9.43
C VAL A 178 -3.08 2.63 9.56
N PHE A 179 -3.80 2.52 8.45
CA PHE A 179 -5.23 2.79 8.42
C PHE A 179 -6.02 1.51 8.65
N MET A 180 -7.08 1.61 9.47
CA MET A 180 -7.92 0.48 9.85
C MET A 180 -9.33 0.94 10.17
N HIS A 181 -10.28 0.01 10.20
CA HIS A 181 -11.65 0.33 10.61
C HIS A 181 -11.69 0.86 12.06
N PRO A 182 -12.59 1.82 12.39
CA PRO A 182 -12.72 2.36 13.76
C PRO A 182 -12.92 1.30 14.85
N GLY A 183 -13.63 0.20 14.57
CA GLY A 183 -13.79 -0.93 15.48
C GLY A 183 -12.48 -1.66 15.78
N ILE A 184 -11.57 -1.77 14.79
CA ILE A 184 -10.23 -2.32 14.99
C ILE A 184 -9.38 -1.31 15.77
N LYS A 185 -9.40 -0.03 15.40
CA LYS A 185 -8.70 1.02 16.15
C LYS A 185 -9.13 1.04 17.61
N LYS A 186 -10.43 0.88 17.88
CA LYS A 186 -10.93 0.76 19.25
C LYS A 186 -10.26 -0.41 19.99
N LYS A 187 -10.19 -1.59 19.35
CA LYS A 187 -9.51 -2.75 19.95
C LYS A 187 -8.04 -2.45 20.28
N MET A 188 -7.30 -1.81 19.36
CA MET A 188 -5.90 -1.42 19.60
C MET A 188 -5.81 -0.42 20.77
N CYS A 189 -6.69 0.57 20.86
CA CYS A 189 -6.74 1.52 21.97
C CYS A 189 -7.01 0.85 23.33
N ASP A 190 -7.86 -0.17 23.34
CA ASP A 190 -8.25 -0.88 24.55
C ASP A 190 -7.14 -1.85 25.06
N THR A 191 -6.29 -2.36 24.15
CA THR A 191 -5.35 -3.45 24.49
C THR A 191 -3.88 -3.04 24.52
N LEU A 192 -3.46 -2.05 23.73
CA LEU A 192 -2.04 -1.68 23.69
C LEU A 192 -1.60 -0.92 24.93
N GLN A 193 -0.50 -1.36 25.52
CA GLN A 193 0.13 -0.81 26.71
C GLN A 193 1.63 -0.57 26.50
N GLY A 194 2.28 0.07 27.45
CA GLY A 194 3.72 0.28 27.44
C GLY A 194 4.22 0.99 26.18
N ARG A 195 5.29 0.49 25.60
CA ARG A 195 5.92 1.04 24.37
C ARG A 195 5.00 1.00 23.16
N ASP A 196 4.20 -0.06 23.03
CA ASP A 196 3.32 -0.22 21.87
C ASP A 196 2.20 0.81 21.83
N ARG A 197 1.85 1.39 22.98
CA ARG A 197 0.85 2.46 23.07
C ARG A 197 1.25 3.72 22.28
N ALA A 198 2.52 4.03 22.16
CA ALA A 198 3.00 5.15 21.36
C ALA A 198 2.70 4.99 19.86
N LEU A 199 2.65 3.74 19.35
CA LEU A 199 2.35 3.42 17.97
C LEU A 199 0.90 3.76 17.58
N LEU A 200 0.01 3.96 18.55
CA LEU A 200 -1.36 4.39 18.31
C LEU A 200 -1.45 5.70 17.55
N SER A 201 -0.46 6.58 17.65
CA SER A 201 -0.41 7.82 16.87
C SER A 201 -0.33 7.58 15.36
N LYS A 202 0.30 6.51 14.92
CA LYS A 202 0.36 6.10 13.49
C LYS A 202 -0.91 5.36 13.03
N MET A 203 -1.64 4.74 13.95
CA MET A 203 -2.84 3.95 13.65
C MET A 203 -4.06 4.85 13.53
N ARG A 204 -4.62 5.00 12.32
CA ARG A 204 -5.70 5.96 12.04
C ARG A 204 -6.98 5.28 11.57
N PRO A 205 -8.13 5.67 12.16
CA PRO A 205 -9.40 5.12 11.75
C PRO A 205 -9.81 5.68 10.39
N ILE A 206 -10.38 4.81 9.55
CA ILE A 206 -10.97 5.19 8.26
C ILE A 206 -12.17 4.26 7.95
N TYR A 207 -13.07 4.71 7.08
CA TYR A 207 -14.19 3.90 6.59
C TYR A 207 -13.69 2.71 5.74
N GLY A 208 -14.44 1.61 5.70
CA GLY A 208 -13.98 0.36 5.12
C GLY A 208 -12.95 -0.31 6.05
N HIS A 209 -11.92 -0.93 5.51
CA HIS A 209 -10.75 -1.45 6.23
C HIS A 209 -11.11 -2.39 7.41
N HIS A 210 -12.19 -3.19 7.26
CA HIS A 210 -12.64 -4.14 8.28
C HIS A 210 -12.21 -5.59 7.98
N TYR A 211 -11.61 -5.85 6.83
CA TYR A 211 -11.07 -7.13 6.37
C TYR A 211 -9.59 -7.04 5.97
N HIS A 212 -9.07 -5.83 5.84
CA HIS A 212 -7.65 -5.52 5.64
C HIS A 212 -7.26 -4.30 6.47
N PHE A 213 -5.98 -4.07 6.64
CA PHE A 213 -5.43 -2.79 7.05
C PHE A 213 -4.53 -2.25 5.93
N HIS A 214 -4.36 -0.95 5.91
CA HIS A 214 -3.61 -0.25 4.89
C HIS A 214 -2.36 0.37 5.50
N ILE A 215 -1.21 0.04 4.95
CA ILE A 215 0.08 0.63 5.32
C ILE A 215 0.37 1.80 4.38
N ARG A 216 0.80 2.93 4.96
CA ARG A 216 1.38 4.06 4.25
C ARG A 216 2.81 4.25 4.67
N MET A 217 3.71 4.26 3.70
CA MET A 217 5.12 4.49 3.87
C MET A 217 5.45 5.97 3.66
N LYS A 218 6.44 6.49 4.38
CA LYS A 218 7.04 7.82 4.12
C LYS A 218 7.67 7.87 2.73
N CYS A 219 7.86 9.07 2.22
CA CYS A 219 8.63 9.28 1.00
C CYS A 219 10.05 8.72 1.18
N PRO A 220 10.52 7.83 0.28
CA PRO A 220 11.88 7.32 0.34
C PRO A 220 12.91 8.41 0.07
N ALA A 221 14.13 8.25 0.56
CA ALA A 221 15.26 9.13 0.25
C ALA A 221 15.45 9.23 -1.28
N GLY A 222 15.78 10.43 -1.77
CA GLY A 222 15.93 10.69 -3.20
C GLY A 222 14.64 10.87 -3.99
N SER A 223 13.48 10.83 -3.35
CA SER A 223 12.17 11.14 -3.95
C SER A 223 11.81 12.62 -3.75
N GLU A 224 12.59 13.54 -4.34
CA GLU A 224 12.48 14.99 -4.11
C GLU A 224 11.09 15.58 -4.42
N ASN A 225 10.33 14.93 -5.31
CA ASN A 225 8.99 15.38 -5.71
C ASN A 225 7.87 14.55 -5.02
N CYS A 226 8.18 13.82 -3.98
CA CYS A 226 7.23 13.11 -3.15
C CYS A 226 6.85 13.96 -1.94
N GLU A 227 5.57 13.97 -1.59
CA GLU A 227 5.02 14.75 -0.48
C GLU A 227 4.56 13.81 0.63
N ASP A 228 5.21 13.87 1.81
CA ASP A 228 4.79 13.15 3.00
C ASP A 228 3.45 13.66 3.55
N GLN A 229 2.73 12.78 4.20
CA GLN A 229 1.56 13.19 4.95
C GLN A 229 2.02 13.92 6.23
N VAL A 230 1.32 14.98 6.63
CA VAL A 230 1.62 15.72 7.85
C VAL A 230 1.65 14.79 9.07
N ASP A 231 2.70 14.87 9.88
CA ASP A 231 2.84 14.07 11.08
C ASP A 231 1.61 14.28 12.02
N PRO A 232 0.97 13.20 12.50
CA PRO A 232 -0.18 13.31 13.41
C PRO A 232 0.20 13.82 14.79
N GLY A 233 1.48 13.97 15.10
CA GLY A 233 1.98 14.20 16.44
C GLY A 233 1.77 13.01 17.38
N PRO A 234 1.92 13.21 18.69
CA PRO A 234 1.86 12.14 19.70
C PRO A 234 0.44 11.69 20.06
N ASP A 235 -0.62 12.35 19.52
CA ASP A 235 -2.01 12.00 19.85
C ASP A 235 -2.34 10.59 19.39
N SER A 236 -2.69 9.74 20.34
CA SER A 236 -3.08 8.35 20.09
C SER A 236 -4.32 8.22 19.19
N GLY A 237 -5.13 9.26 19.07
CA GLY A 237 -6.41 9.24 18.37
C GLY A 237 -7.48 8.36 19.03
N CYS A 238 -7.30 7.94 20.29
CA CYS A 238 -8.23 7.07 21.02
C CYS A 238 -9.38 7.82 21.71
N GLY A 239 -9.30 9.14 21.78
CA GLY A 239 -10.31 9.98 22.44
C GLY A 239 -11.45 10.40 21.51
N LYS A 240 -11.65 11.71 21.41
CA LYS A 240 -12.72 12.34 20.61
C LYS A 240 -12.72 11.89 19.17
N GLN A 241 -11.54 11.82 18.52
CA GLN A 241 -11.42 11.39 17.12
C GLN A 241 -12.02 9.99 16.91
N LEU A 242 -11.68 9.02 17.76
CA LEU A 242 -12.22 7.66 17.64
C LEU A 242 -13.74 7.64 17.87
N THR A 243 -14.23 8.38 18.87
CA THR A 243 -15.67 8.48 19.13
C THR A 243 -16.44 9.02 17.93
N GLU A 244 -15.94 10.07 17.29
CA GLU A 244 -16.55 10.62 16.07
C GLU A 244 -16.56 9.62 14.92
N TRP A 245 -15.46 8.86 14.72
CA TRP A 245 -15.40 7.82 13.70
C TRP A 245 -16.35 6.67 13.99
N LEU A 246 -16.45 6.19 15.24
CA LEU A 246 -17.41 5.16 15.63
C LEU A 246 -18.86 5.62 15.38
N ASN A 247 -19.17 6.87 15.68
CA ASN A 247 -20.50 7.43 15.39
C ASN A 247 -20.82 7.49 13.88
N ARG A 248 -19.81 7.69 13.01
CA ARG A 248 -19.97 7.68 11.55
C ARG A 248 -20.26 6.30 10.98
N VAL A 249 -19.61 5.28 11.51
CA VAL A 249 -19.72 3.88 11.03
C VAL A 249 -20.83 3.10 11.72
N LYS A 250 -21.41 3.62 12.78
CA LYS A 250 -22.52 2.98 13.48
C LYS A 250 -23.68 2.70 12.51
N PRO A 251 -24.19 1.46 12.46
CA PRO A 251 -25.33 1.13 11.64
C PRO A 251 -26.53 2.06 11.94
N ARG A 252 -27.10 2.61 10.90
CA ARG A 252 -28.29 3.47 10.99
C ARG A 252 -29.46 2.77 10.33
N PRO A 253 -30.68 2.93 10.85
CA PRO A 253 -31.88 2.47 10.14
C PRO A 253 -31.90 3.04 8.72
N VAL A 254 -32.24 2.21 7.74
CA VAL A 254 -32.44 2.65 6.36
C VAL A 254 -33.71 3.48 6.33
N VAL A 255 -33.57 4.81 6.29
CA VAL A 255 -34.71 5.72 6.08
C VAL A 255 -34.89 5.90 4.57
N LYS A 256 -36.04 5.52 4.03
CA LYS A 256 -36.34 5.78 2.63
C LYS A 256 -36.34 7.30 2.39
N PRO A 257 -35.63 7.80 1.37
CA PRO A 257 -35.62 9.21 1.06
C PRO A 257 -37.05 9.71 0.79
N THR A 258 -37.47 10.72 1.49
CA THR A 258 -38.79 11.36 1.29
C THR A 258 -38.81 12.33 0.12
N LYS A 259 -37.64 12.65 -0.44
CA LYS A 259 -37.48 13.53 -1.62
C LYS A 259 -36.48 12.92 -2.59
N PRO A 260 -36.61 13.13 -3.91
CA PRO A 260 -35.61 12.70 -4.89
C PRO A 260 -34.25 13.29 -4.53
N THR A 261 -33.26 12.43 -4.37
CA THR A 261 -31.86 12.86 -4.13
C THR A 261 -31.35 13.52 -5.41
N LYS A 262 -30.87 14.76 -5.32
CA LYS A 262 -30.19 15.41 -6.46
C LYS A 262 -29.01 14.52 -6.89
N VAL A 263 -28.98 14.12 -8.16
CA VAL A 263 -27.84 13.39 -8.75
C VAL A 263 -26.70 14.37 -8.85
N VAL A 264 -25.72 14.22 -7.95
CA VAL A 264 -24.46 14.97 -8.02
C VAL A 264 -23.54 14.25 -9.00
N LYS A 265 -23.18 14.91 -10.11
CA LYS A 265 -22.18 14.37 -11.04
C LYS A 265 -20.86 14.17 -10.31
N PRO A 266 -20.23 12.97 -10.38
CA PRO A 266 -18.96 12.73 -9.73
C PRO A 266 -17.89 13.67 -10.31
N LYS A 267 -17.13 14.33 -9.44
CA LYS A 267 -15.94 15.10 -9.81
C LYS A 267 -14.77 14.15 -9.91
N TYR A 268 -14.23 13.98 -11.11
CA TYR A 268 -13.04 13.17 -11.34
C TYR A 268 -11.78 14.03 -11.34
N LEU A 269 -10.69 13.46 -10.84
CA LEU A 269 -9.37 14.09 -10.93
C LEU A 269 -8.92 14.07 -12.39
N MET A 270 -8.57 15.24 -12.93
CA MET A 270 -8.08 15.40 -14.30
C MET A 270 -6.55 15.34 -14.31
N LEU A 271 -5.95 15.02 -15.45
CA LEU A 271 -4.49 14.94 -15.59
C LEU A 271 -3.81 16.29 -15.28
N SER A 272 -4.46 17.40 -15.60
CA SER A 272 -3.98 18.76 -15.26
C SER A 272 -3.92 19.06 -13.76
N ALA A 273 -4.65 18.30 -12.94
CA ALA A 273 -4.61 18.43 -11.48
C ALA A 273 -3.49 17.63 -10.81
N LEU A 274 -2.83 16.72 -11.54
CA LEU A 274 -1.66 15.97 -11.07
C LEU A 274 -0.37 16.77 -11.26
N PRO A 275 0.72 16.44 -10.56
CA PRO A 275 2.05 16.97 -10.85
C PRO A 275 2.41 16.87 -12.33
N ASN A 276 3.08 17.87 -12.89
CA ASN A 276 3.45 17.87 -14.31
C ASN A 276 4.28 16.65 -14.73
N ALA A 277 5.13 16.13 -13.83
CA ALA A 277 5.90 14.92 -14.05
C ALA A 277 5.01 13.71 -14.37
N CYS A 278 3.76 13.67 -13.87
CA CYS A 278 2.84 12.57 -14.16
C CYS A 278 2.41 12.49 -15.64
N LYS A 279 2.43 13.62 -16.37
CA LYS A 279 2.24 13.59 -17.83
C LYS A 279 3.41 12.90 -18.53
N VAL A 280 4.63 13.12 -18.03
CA VAL A 280 5.84 12.46 -18.55
C VAL A 280 5.78 10.96 -18.27
N VAL A 281 5.45 10.57 -17.04
CA VAL A 281 5.27 9.14 -16.65
C VAL A 281 4.22 8.44 -17.51
N LEU A 282 3.08 9.08 -17.73
CA LEU A 282 1.98 8.53 -18.51
C LEU A 282 2.39 8.25 -19.98
N ASN A 283 3.18 9.14 -20.57
CA ASN A 283 3.57 9.08 -21.99
C ASN A 283 4.92 8.41 -22.23
N ALA A 284 5.66 8.04 -21.19
CA ALA A 284 6.95 7.35 -21.33
C ALA A 284 6.77 5.94 -21.94
N ALA A 285 7.80 5.46 -22.66
CA ALA A 285 7.82 4.10 -23.14
C ALA A 285 7.67 3.11 -21.97
N PRO A 286 6.95 2.01 -22.14
CA PRO A 286 6.89 0.96 -21.11
C PRO A 286 8.21 0.19 -21.04
N VAL A 287 8.45 -0.51 -19.94
CA VAL A 287 9.45 -1.58 -19.88
C VAL A 287 9.08 -2.68 -20.88
N PRO A 288 10.05 -3.46 -21.41
CA PRO A 288 9.78 -4.49 -22.42
C PRO A 288 8.87 -5.62 -21.94
N SER A 289 8.96 -5.98 -20.63
CA SER A 289 8.19 -7.07 -20.05
C SER A 289 7.92 -6.85 -18.56
N MET A 290 6.95 -7.60 -18.02
CA MET A 290 6.66 -7.61 -16.58
C MET A 290 7.83 -8.19 -15.77
N ALA A 291 8.53 -9.18 -16.31
CA ALA A 291 9.65 -9.84 -15.65
C ALA A 291 10.83 -8.87 -15.38
N GLU A 292 11.05 -7.89 -16.26
CA GLU A 292 12.09 -6.87 -16.07
C GLU A 292 11.77 -5.87 -14.94
N ALA A 293 10.52 -5.78 -14.56
CA ALA A 293 10.06 -4.89 -13.49
C ALA A 293 9.62 -5.66 -12.24
N GLU A 294 9.94 -6.93 -12.12
CA GLU A 294 9.65 -7.68 -10.90
C GLU A 294 10.78 -7.49 -9.87
N PHE A 295 10.38 -7.28 -8.62
CA PHE A 295 11.32 -7.03 -7.52
C PHE A 295 12.21 -8.23 -7.27
N ASN A 296 13.51 -7.97 -7.17
CA ASN A 296 14.50 -8.95 -6.74
C ASN A 296 15.36 -8.31 -5.66
N SER A 297 15.22 -8.78 -4.43
CA SER A 297 15.89 -8.21 -3.25
C SER A 297 17.43 -8.17 -3.36
N GLY A 298 18.04 -9.03 -4.23
CA GLY A 298 19.47 -9.02 -4.50
C GLY A 298 19.92 -7.96 -5.52
N ASN A 299 19.04 -7.52 -6.41
CA ASN A 299 19.40 -6.69 -7.57
C ASN A 299 18.58 -5.39 -7.72
N THR A 300 17.42 -5.28 -7.07
CA THR A 300 16.59 -4.08 -7.17
C THR A 300 17.07 -3.04 -6.17
N PRO A 301 17.52 -1.85 -6.61
CA PRO A 301 17.93 -0.79 -5.70
C PRO A 301 16.76 -0.29 -4.85
N VAL A 302 16.98 -0.13 -3.55
CA VAL A 302 15.97 0.35 -2.59
C VAL A 302 16.45 1.66 -1.97
N GLN A 303 15.65 2.71 -2.09
CA GLN A 303 15.86 3.99 -1.42
C GLN A 303 15.21 3.94 -0.04
N VAL A 304 15.98 4.25 1.01
CA VAL A 304 15.48 4.27 2.38
C VAL A 304 15.46 5.70 2.93
N PRO A 305 14.50 6.04 3.81
CA PRO A 305 14.48 7.36 4.44
C PRO A 305 15.76 7.61 5.25
N VAL A 306 16.37 8.77 5.08
CA VAL A 306 17.61 9.17 5.79
C VAL A 306 17.43 9.18 7.31
N THR A 307 16.22 9.38 7.79
CA THR A 307 15.90 9.41 9.23
C THR A 307 15.91 8.04 9.92
N ALA A 308 16.06 6.94 9.17
CA ALA A 308 16.06 5.59 9.75
C ALA A 308 17.38 5.22 10.48
N TYR A 309 18.41 6.05 10.42
CA TYR A 309 19.78 5.68 10.80
C TYR A 309 20.39 6.44 11.97
N ALA A 310 19.63 7.18 12.74
CA ALA A 310 20.13 7.83 13.94
C ALA A 310 20.22 6.87 15.16
N THR A 311 20.60 5.61 14.95
CA THR A 311 21.04 4.73 16.04
C THR A 311 22.51 4.41 15.82
N GLU A 312 23.34 4.84 16.76
CA GLU A 312 24.76 4.57 16.83
C GLU A 312 25.03 3.05 16.94
N ASP A 313 25.08 2.37 15.79
CA ASP A 313 25.66 1.03 15.74
C ASP A 313 26.92 1.07 14.86
N PRO A 314 28.13 0.97 15.44
CA PRO A 314 29.39 1.12 14.72
C PRO A 314 29.72 -0.03 13.77
N VAL A 315 28.84 -1.02 13.60
CA VAL A 315 29.09 -2.22 12.78
C VAL A 315 28.40 -2.16 11.42
N ALA A 316 27.48 -1.22 11.19
CA ALA A 316 26.84 -1.07 9.88
C ALA A 316 27.82 -0.43 8.87
N LYS A 317 28.70 -1.23 8.28
CA LYS A 317 29.40 -0.83 7.06
C LYS A 317 28.36 -0.67 5.95
N VAL A 318 28.07 0.58 5.61
CA VAL A 318 27.24 0.96 4.47
C VAL A 318 27.85 0.32 3.20
N ILE A 319 27.16 -0.65 2.63
CA ILE A 319 27.47 -1.13 1.28
C ILE A 319 26.60 -0.30 0.35
N ALA A 320 27.09 0.86 -0.03
CA ALA A 320 26.46 1.67 -1.05
C ALA A 320 26.74 1.03 -2.42
N VAL A 321 25.73 0.44 -3.03
CA VAL A 321 25.78 0.04 -4.43
C VAL A 321 24.90 1.03 -5.18
N ASN A 322 25.46 1.81 -6.07
CA ASN A 322 24.76 2.83 -6.88
C ASN A 322 24.00 3.90 -6.06
N GLY A 323 24.51 4.28 -4.89
CA GLY A 323 23.90 5.31 -4.04
C GLY A 323 22.75 4.82 -3.15
N TYR A 324 22.50 3.52 -3.08
CA TYR A 324 21.48 2.93 -2.22
C TYR A 324 22.09 2.12 -1.08
N ASP A 325 21.49 2.21 0.10
CA ASP A 325 21.91 1.46 1.29
C ASP A 325 20.94 0.31 1.57
N PHE A 326 21.44 -0.92 1.50
CA PHE A 326 20.70 -2.15 1.76
C PHE A 326 20.81 -2.65 3.20
N SER A 327 21.66 -2.05 4.03
CA SER A 327 21.95 -2.56 5.39
C SER A 327 20.73 -2.60 6.31
N VAL A 328 19.72 -1.75 6.06
CA VAL A 328 18.47 -1.68 6.85
C VAL A 328 17.57 -2.89 6.67
N PHE A 329 17.68 -3.58 5.54
CA PHE A 329 16.83 -4.72 5.20
C PHE A 329 17.51 -6.06 5.45
N ILE A 330 18.77 -6.05 5.88
CA ILE A 330 19.52 -7.26 6.27
C ILE A 330 19.43 -7.39 7.79
N PRO A 331 18.71 -8.38 8.33
CA PRO A 331 18.76 -8.64 9.77
C PRO A 331 20.20 -8.95 10.20
N PRO A 332 20.63 -8.55 11.42
CA PRO A 332 21.99 -8.85 11.89
C PRO A 332 22.27 -10.35 11.76
N MET A 333 23.44 -10.68 11.20
CA MET A 333 23.89 -12.07 11.02
C MET A 333 23.98 -12.76 12.39
N GLY A 334 23.00 -13.53 12.74
CA GLY A 334 22.86 -14.22 14.03
C GLY A 334 21.40 -14.49 14.39
N SER A 335 20.44 -13.82 13.75
CA SER A 335 19.01 -14.00 14.00
C SER A 335 18.26 -14.78 12.90
N VAL A 336 18.94 -15.20 11.84
CA VAL A 336 18.32 -16.03 10.78
C VAL A 336 18.69 -17.49 11.04
N PRO A 337 17.72 -18.37 11.38
CA PRO A 337 17.96 -19.81 11.37
C PRO A 337 18.36 -20.20 9.94
N GLN A 338 19.53 -20.87 9.79
CA GLN A 338 19.90 -21.44 8.50
C GLN A 338 18.81 -22.40 8.04
N PRO A 339 18.42 -22.39 6.75
CA PRO A 339 17.47 -23.35 6.23
C PRO A 339 18.02 -24.77 6.45
N LEU A 340 17.25 -25.59 7.14
CA LEU A 340 17.56 -27.01 7.29
C LEU A 340 17.67 -27.62 5.88
N VAL A 341 18.86 -28.08 5.52
CA VAL A 341 19.11 -28.84 4.31
C VAL A 341 18.24 -30.08 4.37
N ARG A 342 17.25 -30.21 3.48
CA ARG A 342 16.47 -31.44 3.35
C ARG A 342 17.42 -32.57 2.96
N PRO A 343 17.40 -33.72 3.66
CA PRO A 343 18.15 -34.88 3.21
C PRO A 343 17.62 -35.30 1.83
N ALA A 344 18.53 -35.62 0.91
CA ALA A 344 18.18 -36.23 -0.37
C ALA A 344 17.39 -37.51 -0.10
N MET A 345 16.21 -37.66 -0.70
CA MET A 345 15.51 -38.93 -0.73
C MET A 345 16.32 -39.89 -1.61
N GLN A 346 16.72 -41.00 -1.01
CA GLN A 346 17.20 -42.18 -1.73
C GLN A 346 16.03 -42.89 -2.39
#